data_8916dcc42c7cd8f00ed82dc8b4359a1e
#
_entry.id   8916dcc42c7cd8f00ed82dc8b4359a1e
#
_cell.length_a   1.000
_cell.length_b   1.000
_cell.length_c   1.000
_cell.angle_alpha   90.00
_cell.angle_beta   90.00
_cell.angle_gamma   90.00
#
_symmetry.space_group_name_H-M   'P 1'
#
loop_
_entity.id
_entity.type
_entity.pdbx_description
1 polymer ?
#
loop_
_entity_poly.entity_id
_entity_poly.type
_entity_poly.pdbx_seq_one_letter_code
_entity_poly.pdbx_strand_id
1 'polypeptide(L)'
;MIFLQAAALLSPFFVELTPEVRTTYQSLGKIVEDRPMQTTFVRAGYDTGRFGRFGFYNFDVSSLTDRRADVHRPMLYHTEYGLFGAYDWKIADGWTLRNDLMFAITLYRGFENDASNGDYGWIQVVQSLENPYVVPYYRMRRYGLDTDYFYFRIGVRRECRFLDDFYVTPEIYVDGGNGRNYRRVIGENVNDPNGDWGHGGVSSITLRLEAGWEICDWATLFAFVEQYEITGGDARDSNAASSNECAHNDWILGGVGLRLRF
;
A
#
# COMPACT_ATOMS: atom_id res chain seq x y z
N MET A 1 -21.73 9.01 -23.56
CA MET A 1 -20.32 8.54 -23.47
C MET A 1 -19.33 9.51 -24.10
N ILE A 2 -19.54 10.03 -25.30
CA ILE A 2 -18.64 10.99 -26.00
C ILE A 2 -18.47 12.33 -25.23
N PHE A 3 -19.49 12.83 -24.56
CA PHE A 3 -19.41 14.07 -23.79
C PHE A 3 -18.54 13.99 -22.51
N LEU A 4 -18.47 12.84 -21.88
CA LEU A 4 -17.58 12.62 -20.73
C LEU A 4 -16.10 12.59 -21.13
N GLN A 5 -15.78 12.00 -22.28
CA GLN A 5 -14.41 11.99 -22.82
C GLN A 5 -13.93 13.40 -23.22
N ALA A 6 -14.79 14.21 -23.85
CA ALA A 6 -14.42 15.58 -24.22
C ALA A 6 -14.24 16.50 -22.98
N ALA A 7 -14.99 16.29 -21.92
CA ALA A 7 -14.84 17.02 -20.67
C ALA A 7 -13.55 16.63 -19.90
N ALA A 8 -13.17 15.36 -19.94
CA ALA A 8 -11.93 14.87 -19.29
C ALA A 8 -10.66 15.40 -19.97
N LEU A 9 -10.67 15.66 -21.27
CA LEU A 9 -9.53 16.20 -22.02
C LEU A 9 -9.29 17.71 -21.78
N LEU A 10 -10.26 18.42 -21.21
CA LEU A 10 -10.19 19.88 -20.98
C LEU A 10 -10.30 20.27 -19.51
N SER A 11 -10.59 19.32 -18.63
CA SER A 11 -10.76 19.61 -17.21
C SER A 11 -9.44 19.37 -16.46
N PRO A 12 -9.01 20.33 -15.63
CA PRO A 12 -7.90 20.09 -14.70
C PRO A 12 -8.28 19.16 -13.55
N PHE A 13 -9.55 18.76 -13.46
CA PHE A 13 -10.01 17.76 -12.48
C PHE A 13 -9.75 16.35 -13.00
N PHE A 14 -9.31 15.49 -12.11
CA PHE A 14 -9.11 14.08 -12.39
C PHE A 14 -9.71 13.21 -11.29
N VAL A 15 -10.05 11.97 -11.66
CA VAL A 15 -10.47 10.92 -10.74
C VAL A 15 -9.72 9.64 -11.12
N GLU A 16 -9.05 9.04 -10.15
CA GLU A 16 -8.45 7.72 -10.25
C GLU A 16 -9.19 6.78 -9.31
N LEU A 17 -9.61 5.63 -9.80
CA LEU A 17 -10.30 4.59 -9.04
C LEU A 17 -9.63 3.24 -9.30
N THR A 18 -9.26 2.53 -8.24
CA THR A 18 -8.63 1.22 -8.34
C THR A 18 -9.31 0.24 -7.37
N PRO A 19 -10.42 -0.40 -7.77
CA PRO A 19 -10.94 -1.57 -7.06
C PRO A 19 -10.07 -2.79 -7.34
N GLU A 20 -9.85 -3.60 -6.32
CA GLU A 20 -9.00 -4.78 -6.37
C GLU A 20 -9.54 -5.88 -5.44
N VAL A 21 -9.43 -7.14 -5.85
CA VAL A 21 -9.67 -8.31 -5.01
C VAL A 21 -8.36 -9.04 -4.83
N ARG A 22 -8.04 -9.38 -3.58
CA ARG A 22 -6.82 -10.07 -3.15
C ARG A 22 -7.14 -11.35 -2.42
N THR A 23 -6.26 -12.32 -2.50
CA THR A 23 -6.35 -13.54 -1.67
C THR A 23 -6.13 -13.25 -0.19
N THR A 24 -5.40 -12.18 0.12
CA THR A 24 -4.86 -11.87 1.44
C THR A 24 -4.56 -10.38 1.53
N TYR A 25 -4.56 -9.79 2.72
CA TYR A 25 -4.19 -8.40 2.92
C TYR A 25 -2.86 -8.28 3.68
N GLN A 26 -1.87 -7.72 2.99
CA GLN A 26 -0.60 -7.33 3.56
C GLN A 26 -0.57 -5.82 3.82
N SER A 27 -0.14 -5.43 5.00
CA SER A 27 0.08 -4.02 5.35
C SER A 27 1.37 -3.87 6.13
N LEU A 28 2.19 -2.89 5.74
CA LEU A 28 3.42 -2.49 6.45
C LEU A 28 4.43 -3.63 6.71
N GLY A 29 4.54 -4.56 5.77
CA GLY A 29 5.46 -5.69 5.89
C GLY A 29 4.95 -6.86 6.72
N LYS A 30 3.63 -7.01 6.86
CA LYS A 30 2.97 -8.08 7.60
C LYS A 30 1.67 -8.49 6.92
N ILE A 31 1.32 -9.78 7.02
CA ILE A 31 -0.02 -10.26 6.69
C ILE A 31 -0.97 -9.88 7.82
N VAL A 32 -1.99 -9.09 7.51
CA VAL A 32 -2.99 -8.62 8.48
C VAL A 32 -4.24 -9.48 8.44
N GLU A 33 -4.56 -10.01 7.26
CA GLU A 33 -5.74 -10.83 7.01
C GLU A 33 -5.41 -11.89 5.97
N ASP A 34 -5.70 -13.14 6.26
CA ASP A 34 -5.42 -14.31 5.41
C ASP A 34 -6.61 -14.73 4.53
N ARG A 35 -7.71 -14.01 4.59
CA ARG A 35 -8.92 -14.24 3.80
C ARG A 35 -8.96 -13.36 2.55
N PRO A 36 -9.78 -13.73 1.56
CA PRO A 36 -10.02 -12.87 0.41
C PRO A 36 -10.54 -11.50 0.83
N MET A 37 -9.93 -10.47 0.28
CA MET A 37 -10.18 -9.07 0.59
C MET A 37 -10.54 -8.28 -0.65
N GLN A 38 -11.37 -7.29 -0.47
CA GLN A 38 -11.55 -6.22 -1.43
C GLN A 38 -10.82 -4.98 -0.93
N THR A 39 -10.10 -4.33 -1.83
CA THR A 39 -9.56 -2.99 -1.59
C THR A 39 -10.08 -2.04 -2.65
N THR A 40 -10.27 -0.79 -2.28
CA THR A 40 -10.64 0.27 -3.22
C THR A 40 -9.83 1.50 -2.92
N PHE A 41 -9.08 1.96 -3.88
CA PHE A 41 -8.32 3.20 -3.80
C PHE A 41 -8.93 4.23 -4.72
N VAL A 42 -9.22 5.42 -4.18
CA VAL A 42 -9.78 6.56 -4.92
C VAL A 42 -8.90 7.77 -4.72
N ARG A 43 -8.56 8.44 -5.80
CA ARG A 43 -8.00 9.79 -5.81
C ARG A 43 -8.90 10.69 -6.63
N ALA A 44 -9.20 11.87 -6.12
CA ALA A 44 -9.90 12.91 -6.86
C ALA A 44 -9.25 14.25 -6.58
N GLY A 45 -8.97 15.01 -7.60
CA GLY A 45 -8.24 16.26 -7.40
C GLY A 45 -8.14 17.13 -8.63
N TYR A 46 -7.25 18.08 -8.51
CA TYR A 46 -6.99 19.11 -9.49
C TYR A 46 -5.52 19.04 -9.95
N ASP A 47 -5.32 18.97 -11.25
CA ASP A 47 -4.00 19.07 -11.88
C ASP A 47 -3.77 20.51 -12.34
N THR A 48 -2.86 21.18 -11.66
CA THR A 48 -2.50 22.57 -12.00
C THR A 48 -1.48 22.65 -13.15
N GLY A 49 -1.01 21.52 -13.64
CA GLY A 49 0.09 21.45 -14.58
C GLY A 49 1.41 21.91 -13.93
N ARG A 50 1.58 23.24 -13.83
CA ARG A 50 2.84 23.83 -13.34
C ARG A 50 3.16 23.54 -11.87
N PHE A 51 2.16 23.48 -11.01
CA PHE A 51 2.34 23.34 -9.55
C PHE A 51 2.02 21.91 -9.06
N GLY A 52 1.80 20.98 -10.00
CA GLY A 52 1.48 19.59 -9.69
C GLY A 52 0.00 19.35 -9.39
N ARG A 53 -0.27 18.22 -8.81
CA ARG A 53 -1.62 17.72 -8.52
C ARG A 53 -1.88 17.74 -7.02
N PHE A 54 -3.09 18.04 -6.61
CA PHE A 54 -3.52 17.95 -5.22
C PHE A 54 -4.99 17.57 -5.13
N GLY A 55 -5.38 16.99 -4.02
CA GLY A 55 -6.76 16.57 -3.83
C GLY A 55 -6.96 15.68 -2.63
N PHE A 56 -8.01 14.90 -2.72
CA PHE A 56 -8.43 13.95 -1.71
C PHE A 56 -8.14 12.54 -2.16
N TYR A 57 -7.88 11.66 -1.21
CA TYR A 57 -7.90 10.23 -1.45
C TYR A 57 -8.69 9.50 -0.36
N ASN A 58 -9.18 8.34 -0.75
CA ASN A 58 -9.80 7.36 0.12
C ASN A 58 -9.19 6.00 -0.20
N PHE A 59 -8.98 5.20 0.82
CA PHE A 59 -8.58 3.82 0.67
C PHE A 59 -9.40 2.96 1.62
N ASP A 60 -10.16 2.02 1.05
CA ASP A 60 -11.00 1.10 1.78
C ASP A 60 -10.49 -0.33 1.64
N VAL A 61 -10.56 -1.08 2.74
CA VAL A 61 -10.22 -2.50 2.80
C VAL A 61 -11.34 -3.21 3.53
N SER A 62 -11.86 -4.29 2.97
CA SER A 62 -12.88 -5.12 3.61
C SER A 62 -12.71 -6.60 3.28
N SER A 63 -12.98 -7.47 4.25
CA SER A 63 -13.04 -8.92 4.02
C SER A 63 -14.24 -9.26 3.15
N LEU A 64 -14.05 -10.17 2.18
CA LEU A 64 -15.13 -10.65 1.30
C LEU A 64 -15.92 -11.81 1.90
N THR A 65 -15.40 -12.45 2.93
CA THR A 65 -16.03 -13.61 3.56
C THR A 65 -16.29 -13.33 5.02
N ASP A 66 -17.52 -13.65 5.47
CA ASP A 66 -17.82 -13.77 6.88
C ASP A 66 -17.00 -14.89 7.50
N ARG A 67 -16.78 -14.78 8.79
CA ARG A 67 -16.15 -15.83 9.56
C ARG A 67 -17.04 -17.03 9.69
N ARG A 68 -16.37 -18.17 9.79
CA ARG A 68 -16.97 -19.36 10.38
C ARG A 68 -17.43 -19.01 11.79
N ALA A 69 -18.62 -19.47 12.15
CA ALA A 69 -19.30 -19.16 13.40
C ALA A 69 -18.53 -19.60 14.67
N ASP A 70 -17.45 -20.35 14.50
CA ASP A 70 -16.61 -20.92 15.57
C ASP A 70 -15.44 -20.01 15.98
N VAL A 71 -15.18 -18.92 15.27
CA VAL A 71 -14.08 -18.01 15.57
C VAL A 71 -14.64 -16.58 15.71
N HIS A 72 -14.60 -16.01 16.90
CA HIS A 72 -15.15 -14.68 17.23
C HIS A 72 -14.30 -13.49 16.70
N ARG A 73 -13.93 -13.45 15.41
CA ARG A 73 -13.24 -12.27 14.88
C ARG A 73 -14.14 -11.55 13.90
N PRO A 74 -14.38 -10.28 14.03
CA PRO A 74 -15.20 -9.48 13.14
C PRO A 74 -14.57 -9.38 11.75
N MET A 75 -15.35 -9.01 10.75
CA MET A 75 -14.85 -8.65 9.44
C MET A 75 -13.85 -7.51 9.58
N LEU A 76 -12.67 -7.64 8.97
CA LEU A 76 -11.77 -6.51 8.88
C LEU A 76 -12.40 -5.44 7.99
N TYR A 77 -12.57 -4.27 8.54
CA TYR A 77 -12.91 -3.06 7.81
C TYR A 77 -11.95 -1.96 8.22
N HIS A 78 -11.26 -1.42 7.22
CA HIS A 78 -10.30 -0.36 7.41
C HIS A 78 -10.53 0.69 6.33
N THR A 79 -10.64 1.93 6.71
CA THR A 79 -10.74 3.03 5.77
C THR A 79 -9.75 4.14 6.11
N GLU A 80 -9.13 4.70 5.08
CA GLU A 80 -8.24 5.85 5.19
C GLU A 80 -8.84 7.00 4.39
N TYR A 81 -8.87 8.18 4.98
CA TYR A 81 -9.26 9.42 4.31
C TYR A 81 -8.13 10.42 4.42
N GLY A 82 -7.82 11.08 3.33
CA GLY A 82 -6.73 12.02 3.38
C GLY A 82 -6.67 13.02 2.25
N LEU A 83 -5.65 13.85 2.37
CA LEU A 83 -5.23 14.79 1.36
C LEU A 83 -3.94 14.29 0.71
N PHE A 84 -3.76 14.59 -0.55
CA PHE A 84 -2.49 14.37 -1.22
C PHE A 84 -2.04 15.60 -1.99
N GLY A 85 -0.73 15.73 -2.16
CA GLY A 85 -0.08 16.61 -3.11
C GLY A 85 0.96 15.81 -3.88
N ALA A 86 0.99 15.97 -5.19
CA ALA A 86 1.95 15.28 -6.06
C ALA A 86 2.63 16.29 -7.00
N TYR A 87 3.93 16.14 -7.16
CA TYR A 87 4.71 16.99 -8.04
C TYR A 87 5.76 16.17 -8.79
N ASP A 88 5.76 16.31 -10.10
CA ASP A 88 6.69 15.67 -11.01
C ASP A 88 7.77 16.66 -11.43
N TRP A 89 9.01 16.42 -11.00
CA TRP A 89 10.15 17.25 -11.31
C TRP A 89 10.96 16.63 -12.46
N LYS A 90 10.90 17.23 -13.64
CA LYS A 90 11.69 16.81 -14.78
C LYS A 90 13.17 17.18 -14.53
N ILE A 91 14.02 16.16 -14.35
CA ILE A 91 15.46 16.33 -14.09
C ILE A 91 16.23 16.41 -15.40
N ALA A 92 15.91 15.52 -16.34
CA ALA A 92 16.51 15.43 -17.67
C ALA A 92 15.52 14.79 -18.64
N ASP A 93 15.86 14.68 -19.90
CA ASP A 93 15.02 13.98 -20.88
C ASP A 93 14.92 12.50 -20.52
N GLY A 94 13.69 12.01 -20.37
CA GLY A 94 13.40 10.66 -19.91
C GLY A 94 13.60 10.41 -18.41
N TRP A 95 13.95 11.44 -17.61
CA TRP A 95 14.17 11.32 -16.17
C TRP A 95 13.28 12.28 -15.39
N THR A 96 12.38 11.74 -14.59
CA THR A 96 11.45 12.52 -13.77
C THR A 96 11.48 12.04 -12.32
N LEU A 97 11.74 12.95 -11.38
CA LEU A 97 11.54 12.69 -9.96
C LEU A 97 10.08 12.98 -9.62
N ARG A 98 9.34 11.92 -9.37
CA ARG A 98 7.95 12.00 -8.90
C ARG A 98 7.90 12.04 -7.40
N ASN A 99 7.13 12.95 -6.86
CA ASN A 99 6.97 13.17 -5.43
C ASN A 99 5.49 13.13 -5.09
N ASP A 100 5.12 12.31 -4.11
CA ASP A 100 3.79 12.24 -3.52
C ASP A 100 3.89 12.48 -2.02
N LEU A 101 3.12 13.43 -1.50
CA LEU A 101 2.94 13.71 -0.09
C LEU A 101 1.50 13.42 0.28
N MET A 102 1.27 12.65 1.32
CA MET A 102 -0.06 12.27 1.80
C MET A 102 -0.20 12.52 3.29
N PHE A 103 -1.37 13.01 3.67
CA PHE A 103 -1.82 13.13 5.06
C PHE A 103 -3.13 12.38 5.18
N ALA A 104 -3.25 11.48 6.13
CA ALA A 104 -4.48 10.76 6.32
C ALA A 104 -4.81 10.44 7.75
N ILE A 105 -6.07 10.13 7.94
CA ILE A 105 -6.62 9.51 9.14
C ILE A 105 -7.07 8.11 8.76
N THR A 106 -6.68 7.13 9.57
CA THR A 106 -7.10 5.75 9.45
C THR A 106 -8.17 5.49 10.49
N LEU A 107 -9.30 4.93 10.03
CA LEU A 107 -10.39 4.47 10.87
C LEU A 107 -10.45 2.95 10.80
N TYR A 108 -10.24 2.27 11.91
CA TYR A 108 -10.43 0.84 12.03
C TYR A 108 -11.81 0.54 12.60
N ARG A 109 -12.52 -0.40 11.96
CA ARG A 109 -13.76 -0.95 12.48
C ARG A 109 -13.69 -2.46 12.41
N GLY A 110 -14.12 -3.13 13.47
CA GLY A 110 -14.21 -4.58 13.48
C GLY A 110 -13.24 -5.32 14.40
N PHE A 111 -12.39 -4.66 15.16
CA PHE A 111 -11.58 -5.27 16.21
C PHE A 111 -12.24 -4.96 17.55
N GLU A 112 -13.06 -5.87 18.08
CA GLU A 112 -13.93 -5.58 19.23
C GLU A 112 -13.23 -5.40 20.58
N ASN A 113 -11.96 -5.72 20.74
CA ASN A 113 -11.33 -5.72 22.07
C ASN A 113 -9.88 -5.21 22.13
N ASP A 114 -9.42 -4.49 21.12
CA ASP A 114 -8.05 -4.01 21.15
C ASP A 114 -8.01 -2.52 21.51
N ALA A 115 -7.43 -2.21 22.69
CA ALA A 115 -7.21 -0.82 23.12
C ALA A 115 -6.30 -0.02 22.15
N SER A 116 -5.71 -0.69 21.15
CA SER A 116 -4.97 -0.10 20.05
C SER A 116 -5.83 0.37 18.86
N ASN A 117 -7.13 0.15 18.89
CA ASN A 117 -8.11 0.53 17.87
C ASN A 117 -8.44 2.03 17.86
N GLY A 118 -7.50 2.87 18.19
CA GLY A 118 -7.66 4.32 18.04
C GLY A 118 -7.53 4.74 16.58
N ASP A 119 -8.41 5.64 16.15
CA ASP A 119 -8.21 6.44 14.97
C ASP A 119 -6.85 7.13 15.06
N TYR A 120 -6.03 7.04 14.04
CA TYR A 120 -4.72 7.70 14.06
C TYR A 120 -4.41 8.38 12.74
N GLY A 121 -3.78 9.53 12.86
CA GLY A 121 -3.26 10.26 11.71
C GLY A 121 -1.90 9.75 11.29
N TRP A 122 -1.57 9.92 10.02
CA TRP A 122 -0.24 9.65 9.51
C TRP A 122 0.14 10.59 8.37
N ILE A 123 1.44 10.72 8.15
CA ILE A 123 2.01 11.41 7.01
C ILE A 123 2.87 10.43 6.21
N GLN A 124 2.78 10.48 4.90
CA GLN A 124 3.56 9.63 4.01
C GLN A 124 4.19 10.45 2.89
N VAL A 125 5.44 10.14 2.60
CA VAL A 125 6.16 10.60 1.41
C VAL A 125 6.48 9.40 0.56
N VAL A 126 6.19 9.49 -0.75
CA VAL A 126 6.64 8.53 -1.76
C VAL A 126 7.43 9.30 -2.81
N GLN A 127 8.62 8.82 -3.13
CA GLN A 127 9.40 9.35 -4.24
C GLN A 127 9.81 8.22 -5.16
N SER A 128 9.77 8.48 -6.47
CA SER A 128 10.28 7.56 -7.48
C SER A 128 11.05 8.32 -8.56
N LEU A 129 12.14 7.71 -9.03
CA LEU A 129 12.90 8.23 -10.16
C LEU A 129 12.48 7.49 -11.42
N GLU A 130 11.48 8.04 -12.09
CA GLU A 130 10.96 7.49 -13.34
C GLU A 130 11.99 7.65 -14.44
N ASN A 131 12.33 6.56 -15.11
CA ASN A 131 13.31 6.51 -16.18
C ASN A 131 13.06 5.26 -17.06
N PRO A 132 13.64 5.15 -18.28
CA PRO A 132 13.36 4.06 -19.19
C PRO A 132 13.98 2.71 -18.81
N TYR A 133 14.82 2.65 -17.79
CA TYR A 133 15.55 1.43 -17.43
C TYR A 133 14.92 0.69 -16.26
N VAL A 134 14.92 1.34 -15.10
CA VAL A 134 14.38 0.79 -13.84
C VAL A 134 14.01 1.94 -12.94
N VAL A 135 12.85 1.85 -12.30
CA VAL A 135 12.29 2.89 -11.43
C VAL A 135 12.59 2.56 -9.97
N PRO A 136 13.65 3.11 -9.39
CA PRO A 136 13.84 3.05 -7.95
C PRO A 136 12.83 3.96 -7.25
N TYR A 137 12.35 3.51 -6.12
CA TYR A 137 11.45 4.31 -5.30
C TYR A 137 11.67 4.06 -3.82
N TYR A 138 11.20 5.01 -3.01
CA TYR A 138 11.02 4.80 -1.59
C TYR A 138 9.69 5.38 -1.12
N ARG A 139 9.18 4.80 -0.03
CA ARG A 139 8.03 5.26 0.72
C ARG A 139 8.43 5.37 2.18
N MET A 140 8.08 6.47 2.81
CA MET A 140 8.24 6.67 4.24
C MET A 140 6.90 7.06 4.83
N ARG A 141 6.51 6.44 5.96
CA ARG A 141 5.28 6.75 6.67
C ARG A 141 5.59 6.94 8.15
N ARG A 142 5.13 8.04 8.71
CA ARG A 142 5.16 8.32 10.14
C ARG A 142 3.75 8.33 10.66
N TYR A 143 3.52 7.63 11.76
CA TYR A 143 2.21 7.52 12.42
C TYR A 143 2.14 8.41 13.63
N GLY A 144 1.05 9.20 13.74
CA GLY A 144 0.80 10.12 14.83
C GLY A 144 1.78 11.29 14.86
N LEU A 145 1.38 12.37 15.50
CA LEU A 145 2.28 13.49 15.80
C LEU A 145 3.10 13.22 17.07
N ASP A 146 2.57 12.41 17.97
CA ASP A 146 3.13 12.10 19.30
C ASP A 146 3.82 10.74 19.37
N THR A 147 3.82 9.98 18.27
CA THR A 147 4.42 8.64 18.23
C THR A 147 5.64 8.64 17.32
N ASP A 148 6.71 7.98 17.78
CA ASP A 148 7.91 7.78 16.96
C ASP A 148 7.79 6.56 16.04
N TYR A 149 6.57 6.19 15.60
CA TYR A 149 6.39 5.11 14.65
C TYR A 149 6.82 5.53 13.26
N PHE A 150 7.76 4.77 12.74
CA PHE A 150 8.32 5.01 11.44
C PHE A 150 8.35 3.71 10.64
N TYR A 151 7.82 3.77 9.42
CA TYR A 151 7.84 2.70 8.44
C TYR A 151 8.49 3.20 7.16
N PHE A 152 9.24 2.35 6.51
CA PHE A 152 9.77 2.61 5.18
C PHE A 152 9.61 1.40 4.26
N ARG A 153 9.53 1.69 2.95
CA ARG A 153 9.67 0.74 1.85
C ARG A 153 10.68 1.31 0.86
N ILE A 154 11.61 0.47 0.42
CA ILE A 154 12.56 0.81 -0.64
C ILE A 154 12.47 -0.29 -1.67
N GLY A 155 12.32 0.08 -2.94
CA GLY A 155 12.15 -0.89 -4.01
C GLY A 155 12.59 -0.39 -5.37
N VAL A 156 12.57 -1.33 -6.28
CA VAL A 156 12.78 -1.05 -7.71
C VAL A 156 11.75 -1.82 -8.51
N ARG A 157 11.27 -1.21 -9.58
CA ARG A 157 10.32 -1.83 -10.52
C ARG A 157 10.71 -1.48 -11.95
N ARG A 158 10.24 -2.29 -12.90
CA ARG A 158 10.40 -2.02 -14.31
C ARG A 158 9.15 -2.43 -15.08
N GLU A 159 8.53 -1.50 -15.77
CA GLU A 159 7.47 -1.83 -16.72
C GLU A 159 8.08 -2.31 -18.03
N CYS A 160 7.69 -3.51 -18.47
CA CYS A 160 8.09 -4.10 -19.73
C CYS A 160 6.84 -4.24 -20.60
N ARG A 161 6.76 -3.46 -21.70
CA ARG A 161 5.67 -3.54 -22.68
C ARG A 161 6.00 -4.59 -23.73
N PHE A 162 5.08 -5.50 -23.98
CA PHE A 162 5.24 -6.58 -24.96
C PHE A 162 4.41 -6.32 -26.23
N LEU A 163 3.28 -5.69 -26.07
CA LEU A 163 2.39 -5.20 -27.11
C LEU A 163 1.97 -3.79 -26.70
N ASP A 164 1.33 -3.06 -27.60
CA ASP A 164 0.94 -1.67 -27.31
C ASP A 164 0.06 -1.58 -26.05
N ASP A 165 -0.80 -2.59 -25.83
CA ASP A 165 -1.80 -2.61 -24.76
C ASP A 165 -1.41 -3.52 -23.58
N PHE A 166 -0.31 -4.28 -23.64
CA PHE A 166 0.07 -5.23 -22.58
C PHE A 166 1.42 -4.91 -21.97
N TYR A 167 1.48 -4.98 -20.63
CA TYR A 167 2.71 -4.82 -19.90
C TYR A 167 2.86 -5.86 -18.79
N VAL A 168 4.09 -6.06 -18.36
CA VAL A 168 4.46 -6.80 -17.16
C VAL A 168 5.43 -5.95 -16.34
N THR A 169 5.18 -5.87 -15.04
CA THR A 169 6.00 -5.09 -14.12
C THR A 169 6.54 -6.00 -13.02
N PRO A 170 7.78 -6.54 -13.17
CA PRO A 170 8.51 -7.10 -12.05
C PRO A 170 8.90 -5.98 -11.08
N GLU A 171 8.78 -6.28 -9.79
CA GLU A 171 9.11 -5.39 -8.70
C GLU A 171 9.74 -6.18 -7.56
N ILE A 172 10.75 -5.59 -6.92
CA ILE A 172 11.31 -6.08 -5.67
C ILE A 172 11.39 -4.92 -4.68
N TYR A 173 10.99 -5.18 -3.45
CA TYR A 173 11.10 -4.19 -2.39
C TYR A 173 11.38 -4.80 -1.02
N VAL A 174 11.92 -4.00 -0.13
CA VAL A 174 12.09 -4.29 1.28
C VAL A 174 11.24 -3.35 2.10
N ASP A 175 10.61 -3.88 3.13
CA ASP A 175 9.88 -3.14 4.15
C ASP A 175 10.70 -3.10 5.43
N GLY A 176 10.51 -2.04 6.23
CA GLY A 176 11.17 -1.93 7.50
C GLY A 176 10.64 -0.77 8.33
N GLY A 177 11.25 -0.57 9.49
CA GLY A 177 10.86 0.49 10.38
C GLY A 177 11.73 0.56 11.62
N ASN A 178 11.35 1.38 12.59
CA ASN A 178 11.98 1.39 13.91
C ASN A 178 11.36 0.31 14.83
N GLY A 179 11.99 0.04 15.97
CA GLY A 179 11.54 -0.99 16.91
C GLY A 179 10.09 -0.79 17.40
N ARG A 180 9.63 0.46 17.53
CA ARG A 180 8.24 0.76 17.88
C ARG A 180 7.26 0.37 16.76
N ASN A 181 7.66 0.53 15.50
CA ASN A 181 6.87 0.07 14.37
C ASN A 181 6.75 -1.46 14.37
N TYR A 182 7.81 -2.17 14.68
CA TYR A 182 7.78 -3.63 14.78
C TYR A 182 6.81 -4.10 15.85
N ARG A 183 6.86 -3.52 17.04
CA ARG A 183 5.92 -3.84 18.12
C ARG A 183 4.46 -3.67 17.68
N ARG A 184 4.13 -2.56 17.04
CA ARG A 184 2.76 -2.27 16.64
C ARG A 184 2.30 -3.12 15.46
N VAL A 185 3.14 -3.31 14.46
CA VAL A 185 2.78 -3.94 13.19
C VAL A 185 2.94 -5.45 13.25
N ILE A 186 4.03 -5.94 13.82
CA ILE A 186 4.36 -7.37 13.81
C ILE A 186 3.81 -8.07 15.06
N GLY A 187 3.61 -7.36 16.15
CA GLY A 187 3.02 -7.86 17.39
C GLY A 187 3.93 -7.69 18.60
N GLU A 188 3.36 -7.78 19.78
CA GLU A 188 4.11 -7.78 21.02
C GLU A 188 4.64 -9.17 21.33
N ASN A 189 5.92 -9.26 21.74
CA ASN A 189 6.46 -10.49 22.28
C ASN A 189 5.91 -10.67 23.71
N VAL A 190 4.95 -11.53 23.88
CA VAL A 190 4.37 -11.85 25.18
C VAL A 190 5.37 -12.42 26.18
N ASN A 191 6.53 -12.91 25.73
CA ASN A 191 7.59 -13.46 26.57
C ASN A 191 8.55 -12.41 27.12
N ASP A 192 8.52 -11.20 26.56
CA ASP A 192 9.33 -10.07 27.06
C ASP A 192 8.55 -8.75 26.94
N PRO A 193 7.58 -8.51 27.81
CA PRO A 193 6.75 -7.30 27.78
C PRO A 193 7.54 -6.02 28.09
N ASN A 194 8.75 -6.14 28.63
CA ASN A 194 9.64 -5.01 28.90
C ASN A 194 10.88 -5.01 28.01
N GLY A 195 10.97 -5.96 27.09
CA GLY A 195 12.12 -6.14 26.21
C GLY A 195 12.35 -4.95 25.28
N ASP A 196 13.62 -4.69 25.06
CA ASP A 196 14.06 -3.74 24.05
C ASP A 196 13.78 -4.36 22.69
N TRP A 197 12.68 -3.95 22.06
CA TRP A 197 12.10 -4.51 20.83
C TRP A 197 12.93 -4.18 19.60
N GLY A 198 14.15 -4.65 19.60
CA GLY A 198 15.04 -4.56 18.48
C GLY A 198 15.32 -3.12 18.02
N HIS A 199 16.42 -2.95 17.39
CA HIS A 199 16.88 -1.64 16.92
C HIS A 199 16.17 -1.13 15.68
N GLY A 200 15.12 -1.80 15.21
CA GLY A 200 14.50 -1.55 13.92
C GLY A 200 15.38 -2.03 12.76
N GLY A 201 14.95 -1.80 11.55
CA GLY A 201 15.68 -2.20 10.35
C GLY A 201 14.75 -2.77 9.28
N VAL A 202 15.27 -3.67 8.44
CA VAL A 202 14.49 -4.38 7.42
C VAL A 202 13.71 -5.51 8.10
N SER A 203 12.39 -5.54 7.84
CA SER A 203 11.49 -6.58 8.35
C SER A 203 11.19 -7.66 7.34
N SER A 204 11.04 -7.28 6.08
CA SER A 204 10.63 -8.21 5.03
C SER A 204 11.20 -7.84 3.67
N ILE A 205 11.20 -8.84 2.80
CA ILE A 205 11.44 -8.69 1.37
C ILE A 205 10.23 -9.21 0.59
N THR A 206 9.87 -8.53 -0.49
CA THR A 206 8.78 -8.93 -1.36
C THR A 206 9.22 -8.90 -2.82
N LEU A 207 8.89 -9.98 -3.52
CA LEU A 207 8.95 -10.04 -4.98
C LEU A 207 7.52 -9.92 -5.50
N ARG A 208 7.27 -9.00 -6.43
CA ARG A 208 5.97 -8.80 -7.07
C ARG A 208 6.11 -8.90 -8.58
N LEU A 209 5.15 -9.55 -9.20
CA LEU A 209 4.96 -9.55 -10.63
C LEU A 209 3.54 -9.12 -10.93
N GLU A 210 3.38 -8.02 -11.65
CA GLU A 210 2.10 -7.53 -12.12
C GLU A 210 2.04 -7.64 -13.65
N ALA A 211 0.89 -8.08 -14.17
CA ALA A 211 0.58 -8.03 -15.61
C ALA A 211 -0.66 -7.16 -15.80
N GLY A 212 -0.65 -6.29 -16.81
CA GLY A 212 -1.75 -5.41 -17.11
C GLY A 212 -2.10 -5.38 -18.57
N TRP A 213 -3.40 -5.15 -18.84
CA TRP A 213 -3.98 -4.92 -20.15
C TRP A 213 -4.70 -3.58 -20.17
N GLU A 214 -4.21 -2.66 -20.98
CA GLU A 214 -4.83 -1.36 -21.24
C GLU A 214 -6.01 -1.57 -22.21
N ILE A 215 -7.23 -1.73 -21.65
CA ILE A 215 -8.45 -1.96 -22.43
C ILE A 215 -8.75 -0.71 -23.28
N CYS A 216 -8.47 0.46 -22.73
CA CYS A 216 -8.59 1.77 -23.38
C CYS A 216 -7.84 2.81 -22.55
N ASP A 217 -7.74 4.05 -23.04
CA ASP A 217 -6.96 5.14 -22.43
C ASP A 217 -7.29 5.43 -20.95
N TRP A 218 -8.49 5.06 -20.51
CA TRP A 218 -8.98 5.32 -19.15
C TRP A 218 -9.20 4.06 -18.31
N ALA A 219 -8.94 2.84 -18.86
CA ALA A 219 -9.20 1.59 -18.13
C ALA A 219 -8.11 0.55 -18.38
N THR A 220 -7.51 0.06 -17.29
CA THR A 220 -6.51 -1.02 -17.30
C THR A 220 -6.96 -2.14 -16.37
N LEU A 221 -7.12 -3.35 -16.91
CA LEU A 221 -7.27 -4.57 -16.12
C LEU A 221 -5.87 -5.07 -15.72
N PHE A 222 -5.67 -5.45 -14.47
CA PHE A 222 -4.40 -6.00 -14.03
C PHE A 222 -4.58 -7.20 -13.09
N ALA A 223 -3.56 -8.05 -13.06
CA ALA A 223 -3.42 -9.12 -12.08
C ALA A 223 -1.99 -9.12 -11.54
N PHE A 224 -1.81 -9.58 -10.30
CA PHE A 224 -0.49 -9.67 -9.72
C PHE A 224 -0.33 -10.89 -8.82
N VAL A 225 0.92 -11.26 -8.60
CA VAL A 225 1.35 -12.21 -7.58
C VAL A 225 2.49 -11.59 -6.79
N GLU A 226 2.49 -11.80 -5.48
CA GLU A 226 3.55 -11.36 -4.57
C GLU A 226 4.03 -12.56 -3.76
N GLN A 227 5.34 -12.71 -3.69
CA GLN A 227 6.00 -13.58 -2.72
C GLN A 227 6.62 -12.68 -1.65
N TYR A 228 6.22 -12.91 -0.42
CA TYR A 228 6.60 -12.14 0.75
C TYR A 228 7.35 -13.01 1.74
N GLU A 229 8.42 -12.50 2.32
CA GLU A 229 9.22 -13.19 3.34
C GLU A 229 9.66 -12.19 4.43
N ILE A 230 9.44 -12.54 5.71
CA ILE A 230 10.02 -11.83 6.86
C ILE A 230 11.48 -12.27 7.00
N THR A 231 12.41 -11.34 6.90
CA THR A 231 13.85 -11.61 6.86
C THR A 231 14.59 -11.20 8.14
N GLY A 232 14.07 -10.23 8.90
CA GLY A 232 14.68 -9.78 10.15
C GLY A 232 14.51 -10.79 11.28
N GLY A 233 15.56 -11.09 12.06
CA GLY A 233 15.47 -11.97 13.23
C GLY A 233 14.43 -11.50 14.23
N ASP A 234 14.56 -10.26 14.69
CA ASP A 234 13.60 -9.64 15.62
C ASP A 234 12.17 -9.60 15.06
N ALA A 235 12.04 -9.38 13.75
CA ALA A 235 10.75 -9.38 13.07
C ALA A 235 10.13 -10.80 13.02
N ARG A 236 10.94 -11.83 12.79
CA ARG A 236 10.50 -13.23 12.84
C ARG A 236 10.08 -13.65 14.24
N ASP A 237 10.86 -13.31 15.24
CA ASP A 237 10.59 -13.62 16.64
C ASP A 237 9.32 -12.92 17.13
N SER A 238 9.15 -11.65 16.79
CA SER A 238 7.93 -10.89 17.09
C SER A 238 6.72 -11.45 16.37
N ASN A 239 6.86 -11.87 15.11
CA ASN A 239 5.78 -12.49 14.36
C ASN A 239 5.38 -13.86 14.94
N ALA A 240 6.36 -14.69 15.30
CA ALA A 240 6.12 -15.99 15.92
C ALA A 240 5.48 -15.89 17.31
N ALA A 241 5.80 -14.84 18.07
CA ALA A 241 5.21 -14.57 19.38
C ALA A 241 3.84 -13.88 19.31
N SER A 242 3.44 -13.43 18.12
CA SER A 242 2.15 -12.78 17.87
C SER A 242 1.01 -13.79 18.09
N SER A 243 -0.04 -13.38 18.77
CA SER A 243 -1.30 -14.14 18.85
C SER A 243 -2.09 -14.12 17.53
N ASN A 244 -1.51 -13.56 16.47
CA ASN A 244 -2.12 -13.50 15.16
C ASN A 244 -1.98 -14.86 14.48
N GLU A 245 -3.10 -15.51 14.18
CA GLU A 245 -3.16 -16.80 13.47
C GLU A 245 -2.59 -16.69 12.02
N CYS A 246 -2.48 -15.48 11.49
CA CYS A 246 -1.86 -15.18 10.19
C CYS A 246 -0.33 -14.99 10.27
N ALA A 247 0.31 -15.35 11.38
CA ALA A 247 1.72 -15.13 11.65
C ALA A 247 2.64 -16.08 10.86
N HIS A 248 2.55 -16.05 9.54
CA HIS A 248 3.46 -16.76 8.65
C HIS A 248 4.65 -15.89 8.28
N ASN A 249 5.86 -16.45 8.28
CA ASN A 249 7.08 -15.73 7.90
C ASN A 249 7.27 -15.62 6.38
N ASP A 250 6.60 -16.48 5.63
CA ASP A 250 6.59 -16.51 4.18
C ASP A 250 5.16 -16.68 3.66
N TRP A 251 4.83 -16.00 2.57
CA TRP A 251 3.50 -16.06 1.99
C TRP A 251 3.53 -15.77 0.49
N ILE A 252 2.62 -16.42 -0.23
CA ILE A 252 2.31 -16.07 -1.62
C ILE A 252 0.88 -15.55 -1.64
N LEU A 253 0.72 -14.35 -2.15
CA LEU A 253 -0.58 -13.71 -2.34
C LEU A 253 -0.75 -13.27 -3.79
N GLY A 254 -1.97 -13.10 -4.20
CA GLY A 254 -2.29 -12.61 -5.54
C GLY A 254 -3.59 -11.82 -5.55
N GLY A 255 -3.80 -11.10 -6.64
CA GLY A 255 -5.00 -10.31 -6.81
C GLY A 255 -5.24 -9.92 -8.24
N VAL A 256 -6.45 -9.41 -8.47
CA VAL A 256 -6.87 -8.81 -9.74
C VAL A 256 -7.55 -7.49 -9.45
N GLY A 257 -7.44 -6.54 -10.35
CA GLY A 257 -8.06 -5.24 -10.18
C GLY A 257 -8.25 -4.49 -11.50
N LEU A 258 -8.91 -3.37 -11.38
CA LEU A 258 -9.18 -2.45 -12.49
C LEU A 258 -8.67 -1.06 -12.10
N ARG A 259 -7.86 -0.43 -12.95
CA ARG A 259 -7.48 0.98 -12.81
C ARG A 259 -8.30 1.81 -13.77
N LEU A 260 -9.02 2.78 -13.24
CA LEU A 260 -9.82 3.73 -14.00
C LEU A 260 -9.25 5.14 -13.77
N ARG A 261 -9.09 5.89 -14.85
CA ARG A 261 -8.58 7.28 -14.83
C ARG A 261 -9.45 8.15 -15.72
N PHE A 262 -10.04 9.19 -15.13
CA PHE A 262 -10.95 10.14 -15.79
C PHE A 262 -10.45 11.57 -15.65
#